data_863df229b6eeaa6beb95346223ffb06d
#
_entry.id   863df229b6eeaa6beb95346223ffb06d
#
_cell.length_a   1.000
_cell.length_b   1.000
_cell.length_c   1.000
_cell.angle_alpha   90.00
_cell.angle_beta   90.00
_cell.angle_gamma   90.00
#
_symmetry.space_group_name_H-M   'P 1'
#
loop_
_entity.id
_entity.type
_entity.pdbx_description
1 polymer ?
#
loop_
_entity_poly.entity_id
_entity_poly.type
_entity_poly.pdbx_seq_one_letter_code
_entity_poly.pdbx_strand_id
1 'polypeptide(L)'
;MTMNSLDLAGSDVYRGMFGLITNNLGKSWTDPAELQTLAPRFEIINGFNRPVAASDFWPKWHAASSSLLGTGHTVAYTPDWKVTNPRPRHTSFSVYDAKLEKWADWRKLKMPDDEKFYNSGAGSMQRFDLEDGTILLPISFRPPGKNSRVTVCRCSFNGKSVEYQNHGTELELNDETRGLGETSLTRFNGEYFMTIRNDKKGFVTRSKDGLHFEQIQPWTFDDGIELGNYNTQQHWVTHSEGLFLIYTRRGADNDHVFRHRAPLFMARVDTKTLQVIRGTEEILVPERGARLGNFGITDINKNETWVTVAEWMQPRGVEKYGSDGSVFVAKIRWTKPNRLVN
;
A
#
# COMPACT_ATOMS: atom_id res chain seq x y z
N MET A 1 -3.62 2.31 -14.30
CA MET A 1 -2.98 2.86 -13.09
C MET A 1 -3.92 3.84 -12.42
N THR A 2 -3.98 3.86 -11.09
CA THR A 2 -4.72 4.87 -10.31
C THR A 2 -3.74 5.69 -9.49
N MET A 3 -4.02 6.97 -9.28
CA MET A 3 -3.23 7.87 -8.43
C MET A 3 -4.13 8.90 -7.76
N ASN A 4 -3.77 9.32 -6.54
CA ASN A 4 -4.47 10.39 -5.85
C ASN A 4 -3.85 11.75 -6.14
N SER A 5 -4.69 12.75 -6.35
CA SER A 5 -4.29 14.15 -6.27
C SER A 5 -4.17 14.58 -4.81
N LEU A 6 -3.08 15.25 -4.47
CA LEU A 6 -2.75 15.68 -3.12
C LEU A 6 -2.47 17.19 -3.08
N ASP A 7 -2.99 17.85 -2.04
CA ASP A 7 -2.53 19.21 -1.73
C ASP A 7 -1.14 19.17 -1.10
N LEU A 8 -0.25 20.07 -1.52
CA LEU A 8 1.09 20.22 -0.93
C LEU A 8 1.08 20.89 0.47
N ALA A 9 -0.10 21.08 1.04
CA ALA A 9 -0.27 21.70 2.36
C ALA A 9 0.02 20.75 3.54
N GLY A 10 0.17 19.45 3.29
CA GLY A 10 0.41 18.45 4.32
C GLY A 10 0.41 17.04 3.76
N SER A 11 0.39 16.03 4.64
CA SER A 11 0.10 14.66 4.28
C SER A 11 -1.41 14.41 4.41
N ASP A 12 -1.93 13.47 3.62
CA ASP A 12 -3.31 12.96 3.72
C ASP A 12 -4.42 13.96 3.29
N VAL A 13 -4.10 15.01 2.51
CA VAL A 13 -5.12 15.91 1.94
C VAL A 13 -5.41 15.50 0.50
N TYR A 14 -6.25 14.47 0.34
CA TYR A 14 -6.61 13.88 -0.94
C TYR A 14 -7.80 14.61 -1.57
N ARG A 15 -7.64 15.09 -2.82
CA ARG A 15 -8.69 15.83 -3.54
C ARG A 15 -9.51 14.93 -4.44
N GLY A 16 -8.87 14.11 -5.23
CA GLY A 16 -9.53 13.20 -6.16
C GLY A 16 -8.63 12.03 -6.54
N MET A 17 -9.20 11.10 -7.25
CA MET A 17 -8.49 9.96 -7.79
C MET A 17 -8.52 10.03 -9.31
N PHE A 18 -7.36 9.84 -9.94
CA PHE A 18 -7.16 9.87 -11.37
C PHE A 18 -6.78 8.49 -11.90
N GLY A 19 -7.20 8.20 -13.10
CA GLY A 19 -6.86 7.00 -13.83
C GLY A 19 -6.03 7.32 -15.08
N LEU A 20 -5.07 6.44 -15.39
CA LEU A 20 -4.35 6.41 -16.66
C LEU A 20 -4.40 5.00 -17.22
N ILE A 21 -4.53 4.89 -18.55
CA ILE A 21 -4.64 3.62 -19.25
C ILE A 21 -3.51 3.52 -20.28
N THR A 22 -2.95 2.33 -20.42
CA THR A 22 -2.04 1.95 -21.51
C THR A 22 -2.57 0.70 -22.17
N ASN A 23 -2.60 0.68 -23.52
CA ASN A 23 -3.00 -0.47 -24.33
C ASN A 23 -1.81 -1.10 -25.07
N ASN A 24 -0.59 -0.61 -24.80
CA ASN A 24 0.62 -1.02 -25.51
C ASN A 24 1.80 -1.26 -24.55
N LEU A 25 1.53 -1.80 -23.37
CA LEU A 25 2.51 -2.14 -22.33
C LEU A 25 3.40 -0.94 -21.94
N GLY A 26 2.76 0.21 -21.72
CA GLY A 26 3.42 1.41 -21.20
C GLY A 26 4.31 2.14 -22.21
N LYS A 27 4.15 1.90 -23.51
CA LYS A 27 4.81 2.72 -24.56
C LYS A 27 4.16 4.10 -24.67
N SER A 28 2.86 4.16 -24.42
CA SER A 28 2.10 5.40 -24.27
C SER A 28 1.00 5.22 -23.22
N TRP A 29 0.54 6.33 -22.68
CA TRP A 29 -0.52 6.41 -21.68
C TRP A 29 -1.52 7.46 -22.11
N THR A 30 -2.77 7.29 -21.69
CA THR A 30 -3.76 8.37 -21.76
C THR A 30 -3.37 9.50 -20.83
N ASP A 31 -3.91 10.70 -21.07
CA ASP A 31 -3.87 11.76 -20.07
C ASP A 31 -4.58 11.32 -18.79
N PRO A 32 -4.15 11.83 -17.59
CA PRO A 32 -4.83 11.55 -16.35
C PRO A 32 -6.27 12.04 -16.39
N ALA A 33 -7.23 11.15 -16.17
CA ALA A 33 -8.65 11.48 -16.10
C ALA A 33 -9.18 11.23 -14.68
N GLU A 34 -9.95 12.19 -14.15
CA GLU A 34 -10.56 12.04 -12.83
C GLU A 34 -11.62 10.93 -12.84
N LEU A 35 -11.52 10.04 -11.87
CA LEU A 35 -12.44 8.91 -11.68
C LEU A 35 -13.60 9.37 -10.79
N GLN A 36 -14.67 9.88 -11.39
CA GLN A 36 -15.79 10.51 -10.68
C GLN A 36 -16.46 9.60 -9.64
N THR A 37 -16.54 8.30 -9.90
CA THR A 37 -17.07 7.30 -8.95
C THR A 37 -16.15 7.03 -7.74
N LEU A 38 -14.91 7.44 -7.84
CA LEU A 38 -13.92 7.39 -6.75
C LEU A 38 -13.63 8.77 -6.15
N ALA A 39 -14.34 9.81 -6.59
CA ALA A 39 -14.20 11.17 -6.07
C ALA A 39 -14.63 11.26 -4.59
N PRO A 40 -14.15 12.28 -3.86
CA PRO A 40 -14.66 12.59 -2.53
C PRO A 40 -16.17 12.83 -2.54
N ARG A 41 -16.86 12.39 -1.49
CA ARG A 41 -18.28 12.64 -1.30
C ARG A 41 -18.56 13.16 0.09
N PHE A 42 -19.74 13.76 0.29
CA PHE A 42 -20.15 14.22 1.61
C PHE A 42 -20.86 13.10 2.39
N GLU A 43 -20.51 12.96 3.65
CA GLU A 43 -21.09 12.01 4.59
C GLU A 43 -21.40 12.69 5.93
N ILE A 44 -22.41 12.21 6.64
CA ILE A 44 -22.70 12.68 8.01
C ILE A 44 -21.79 11.93 8.99
N ILE A 45 -20.91 12.66 9.65
CA ILE A 45 -19.98 12.15 10.65
C ILE A 45 -20.19 12.93 11.93
N ASN A 46 -20.62 12.26 13.01
CA ASN A 46 -20.92 12.87 14.31
C ASN A 46 -21.88 14.08 14.17
N GLY A 47 -22.92 13.94 13.32
CA GLY A 47 -23.92 14.99 13.10
C GLY A 47 -23.50 16.12 12.14
N PHE A 48 -22.28 16.10 11.60
CA PHE A 48 -21.78 17.12 10.68
C PHE A 48 -21.61 16.57 9.27
N ASN A 49 -21.98 17.36 8.27
CA ASN A 49 -21.73 17.05 6.87
C ASN A 49 -20.24 17.28 6.53
N ARG A 50 -19.50 16.22 6.21
CA ARG A 50 -18.05 16.22 6.05
C ARG A 50 -17.64 15.67 4.69
N PRO A 51 -16.65 16.27 4.01
CA PRO A 51 -16.01 15.65 2.85
C PRO A 51 -15.27 14.37 3.29
N VAL A 52 -15.44 13.29 2.55
CA VAL A 52 -14.75 12.01 2.74
C VAL A 52 -14.17 11.56 1.42
N ALA A 53 -12.87 11.35 1.37
CA ALA A 53 -12.15 10.82 0.21
C ALA A 53 -11.77 9.35 0.40
N ALA A 54 -11.89 8.55 -0.66
CA ALA A 54 -11.18 7.29 -0.79
C ALA A 54 -9.73 7.58 -1.22
N SER A 55 -8.76 6.90 -0.60
CA SER A 55 -7.34 7.18 -0.81
C SER A 55 -6.48 5.94 -0.66
N ASP A 56 -5.20 6.07 -1.04
CA ASP A 56 -4.22 4.98 -1.01
C ASP A 56 -4.76 3.69 -1.62
N PHE A 57 -5.41 3.85 -2.77
CA PHE A 57 -6.21 2.84 -3.42
C PHE A 57 -5.35 1.91 -4.28
N TRP A 58 -5.43 0.60 -4.02
CA TRP A 58 -4.66 -0.42 -4.69
C TRP A 58 -5.54 -1.34 -5.53
N PRO A 59 -5.61 -1.14 -6.86
CA PRO A 59 -6.25 -2.09 -7.78
C PRO A 59 -5.45 -3.38 -7.89
N LYS A 60 -6.13 -4.52 -7.80
CA LYS A 60 -5.55 -5.84 -8.05
C LYS A 60 -6.59 -6.76 -8.67
N TRP A 61 -6.19 -7.50 -9.69
CA TRP A 61 -7.03 -8.52 -10.31
C TRP A 61 -7.34 -9.63 -9.31
N HIS A 62 -8.59 -10.02 -9.25
CA HIS A 62 -9.08 -11.14 -8.45
C HIS A 62 -9.53 -12.26 -9.39
N ALA A 63 -8.70 -13.30 -9.53
CA ALA A 63 -8.87 -14.34 -10.54
C ALA A 63 -10.16 -15.13 -10.37
N ALA A 64 -10.52 -15.52 -9.14
CA ALA A 64 -11.70 -16.35 -8.85
C ALA A 64 -13.01 -15.69 -9.28
N SER A 65 -13.15 -14.37 -9.23
CA SER A 65 -14.34 -13.64 -9.69
C SER A 65 -14.16 -12.94 -11.03
N SER A 66 -12.99 -13.07 -11.67
CA SER A 66 -12.65 -12.35 -12.91
C SER A 66 -12.96 -10.85 -12.84
N SER A 67 -12.56 -10.23 -11.74
CA SER A 67 -12.86 -8.82 -11.45
C SER A 67 -11.62 -8.05 -11.03
N LEU A 68 -11.52 -6.78 -11.39
CA LEU A 68 -10.51 -5.88 -10.85
C LEU A 68 -11.07 -5.22 -9.59
N LEU A 69 -10.59 -5.64 -8.42
CA LEU A 69 -10.96 -5.11 -7.11
C LEU A 69 -9.89 -4.14 -6.62
N GLY A 70 -10.26 -2.90 -6.34
CA GLY A 70 -9.41 -1.95 -5.64
C GLY A 70 -9.81 -1.82 -4.18
N THR A 71 -8.81 -1.74 -3.30
CA THR A 71 -8.96 -1.52 -1.85
C THR A 71 -8.11 -0.34 -1.41
N GLY A 72 -8.56 0.39 -0.41
CA GLY A 72 -7.87 1.55 0.13
C GLY A 72 -8.41 1.92 1.50
N HIS A 73 -8.29 3.17 1.89
CA HIS A 73 -8.94 3.68 3.09
C HIS A 73 -9.64 5.01 2.86
N THR A 74 -10.49 5.43 3.79
CA THR A 74 -11.14 6.74 3.75
C THR A 74 -10.41 7.74 4.62
N VAL A 75 -10.47 9.02 4.22
CA VAL A 75 -10.06 10.16 5.04
C VAL A 75 -11.22 11.15 5.10
N ALA A 76 -11.60 11.55 6.31
CA ALA A 76 -12.64 12.55 6.53
C ALA A 76 -12.02 13.91 6.85
N TYR A 77 -12.63 14.97 6.33
CA TYR A 77 -12.14 16.34 6.47
C TYR A 77 -13.16 17.26 7.13
N THR A 78 -12.66 18.33 7.69
CA THR A 78 -13.45 19.53 8.00
C THR A 78 -13.81 20.28 6.72
N PRO A 79 -14.74 21.24 6.73
CA PRO A 79 -15.09 22.00 5.53
C PRO A 79 -13.90 22.73 4.89
N ASP A 80 -12.88 23.10 5.66
CA ASP A 80 -11.62 23.70 5.22
C ASP A 80 -10.53 22.67 4.86
N TRP A 81 -10.92 21.41 4.65
CA TRP A 81 -10.05 20.31 4.22
C TRP A 81 -8.91 19.93 5.17
N LYS A 82 -9.08 20.15 6.46
CA LYS A 82 -8.20 19.58 7.47
C LYS A 82 -8.71 18.19 7.89
N VAL A 83 -7.81 17.25 8.11
CA VAL A 83 -8.17 15.92 8.60
C VAL A 83 -8.91 16.04 9.94
N THR A 84 -10.06 15.39 10.07
CA THR A 84 -10.86 15.41 11.31
C THR A 84 -10.13 14.77 12.49
N ASN A 85 -10.39 15.27 13.70
CA ASN A 85 -9.93 14.66 14.94
C ASN A 85 -11.11 14.62 15.93
N PRO A 86 -11.53 13.45 16.44
CA PRO A 86 -10.99 12.11 16.13
C PRO A 86 -11.12 11.77 14.64
N ARG A 87 -10.24 10.91 14.15
CA ARG A 87 -10.15 10.54 12.73
C ARG A 87 -10.92 9.25 12.45
N PRO A 88 -12.17 9.30 11.94
CA PRO A 88 -12.84 8.12 11.43
C PRO A 88 -12.15 7.68 10.14
N ARG A 89 -11.79 6.41 10.06
CA ARG A 89 -11.15 5.82 8.88
C ARG A 89 -11.75 4.43 8.66
N HIS A 90 -12.07 4.10 7.44
CA HIS A 90 -12.62 2.80 7.07
C HIS A 90 -11.87 2.26 5.86
N THR A 91 -11.79 0.95 5.73
CA THR A 91 -11.40 0.33 4.46
C THR A 91 -12.40 0.73 3.38
N SER A 92 -11.92 1.36 2.30
CA SER A 92 -12.69 1.61 1.10
C SER A 92 -12.42 0.54 0.06
N PHE A 93 -13.42 0.20 -0.77
CA PHE A 93 -13.24 -0.69 -1.90
C PHE A 93 -14.15 -0.29 -3.07
N SER A 94 -13.73 -0.65 -4.28
CA SER A 94 -14.52 -0.54 -5.49
C SER A 94 -14.13 -1.63 -6.49
N VAL A 95 -15.04 -1.92 -7.42
CA VAL A 95 -14.84 -2.91 -8.49
C VAL A 95 -14.93 -2.21 -9.83
N TYR A 96 -13.99 -2.51 -10.72
CA TYR A 96 -13.97 -2.00 -12.08
C TYR A 96 -14.88 -2.82 -12.97
N ASP A 97 -15.82 -2.17 -13.63
CA ASP A 97 -16.68 -2.77 -14.65
C ASP A 97 -16.01 -2.63 -16.02
N ALA A 98 -15.51 -3.73 -16.55
CA ALA A 98 -14.81 -3.75 -17.85
C ALA A 98 -15.73 -3.46 -19.05
N LYS A 99 -17.06 -3.65 -18.93
CA LYS A 99 -18.01 -3.35 -20.00
C LYS A 99 -18.31 -1.87 -20.08
N LEU A 100 -18.40 -1.22 -18.92
CA LEU A 100 -18.64 0.21 -18.79
C LEU A 100 -17.35 1.02 -18.74
N GLU A 101 -16.20 0.35 -18.71
CA GLU A 101 -14.84 0.92 -18.59
C GLU A 101 -14.73 1.91 -17.43
N LYS A 102 -15.40 1.62 -16.31
CA LYS A 102 -15.42 2.50 -15.14
C LYS A 102 -15.43 1.75 -13.83
N TRP A 103 -14.97 2.40 -12.78
CA TRP A 103 -15.12 1.95 -11.41
C TRP A 103 -16.57 2.15 -10.94
N ALA A 104 -17.09 1.22 -10.15
CA ALA A 104 -18.32 1.45 -9.38
C ALA A 104 -18.06 2.51 -8.29
N ASP A 105 -19.12 3.09 -7.72
CA ASP A 105 -18.98 3.96 -6.56
C ASP A 105 -18.26 3.24 -5.42
N TRP A 106 -17.28 3.90 -4.81
CA TRP A 106 -16.56 3.30 -3.69
C TRP A 106 -17.46 3.08 -2.48
N ARG A 107 -17.21 2.01 -1.75
CA ARG A 107 -17.96 1.60 -0.56
C ARG A 107 -17.01 1.34 0.59
N LYS A 108 -17.57 1.25 1.80
CA LYS A 108 -16.84 0.93 3.03
C LYS A 108 -17.03 -0.54 3.39
N LEU A 109 -15.97 -1.20 3.79
CA LEU A 109 -16.05 -2.50 4.45
C LEU A 109 -16.64 -2.30 5.85
N LYS A 110 -17.71 -3.03 6.16
CA LYS A 110 -18.32 -3.03 7.50
C LYS A 110 -17.50 -3.93 8.41
N MET A 111 -17.01 -3.37 9.52
CA MET A 111 -16.30 -4.11 10.56
C MET A 111 -17.26 -4.53 11.67
N PRO A 112 -16.92 -5.58 12.47
CA PRO A 112 -17.84 -6.14 13.47
C PRO A 112 -17.97 -5.28 14.76
N ASP A 113 -16.99 -4.43 15.05
CA ASP A 113 -16.92 -3.60 16.25
C ASP A 113 -16.57 -2.17 15.83
N ASP A 114 -17.60 -1.31 15.83
CA ASP A 114 -17.49 0.07 15.35
C ASP A 114 -16.60 0.94 16.26
N GLU A 115 -16.54 0.65 17.55
CA GLU A 115 -15.68 1.40 18.48
C GLU A 115 -14.21 1.04 18.27
N LYS A 116 -13.90 -0.26 18.30
CA LYS A 116 -12.54 -0.77 18.10
C LYS A 116 -11.96 -0.38 16.75
N PHE A 117 -12.76 -0.50 15.69
CA PHE A 117 -12.38 -0.25 14.31
C PHE A 117 -12.82 1.12 13.77
N TYR A 118 -13.19 2.05 14.64
CA TYR A 118 -13.56 3.42 14.28
C TYR A 118 -12.49 4.10 13.39
N ASN A 119 -11.24 3.81 13.65
CA ASN A 119 -10.10 4.24 12.83
C ASN A 119 -9.40 3.01 12.28
N SER A 120 -9.89 2.46 11.17
CA SER A 120 -9.29 1.28 10.51
C SER A 120 -9.22 1.46 9.00
N GLY A 121 -8.32 0.77 8.32
CA GLY A 121 -8.28 0.81 6.85
C GLY A 121 -7.12 0.07 6.22
N ALA A 122 -7.30 -0.26 4.93
CA ALA A 122 -6.37 -1.01 4.09
C ALA A 122 -5.62 -0.13 3.07
N GLY A 123 -5.36 1.13 3.40
CA GLY A 123 -4.66 2.04 2.48
C GLY A 123 -3.21 1.67 2.27
N SER A 124 -2.74 1.69 1.01
CA SER A 124 -1.38 1.31 0.60
C SER A 124 -0.96 -0.08 1.10
N MET A 125 -1.84 -1.07 0.99
CA MET A 125 -1.59 -2.42 1.50
C MET A 125 -1.79 -3.46 0.40
N GLN A 126 -0.85 -4.41 0.29
CA GLN A 126 -1.03 -5.57 -0.59
C GLN A 126 -1.88 -6.62 0.12
N ARG A 127 -3.04 -6.94 -0.47
CA ARG A 127 -3.85 -8.10 -0.08
C ARG A 127 -3.36 -9.37 -0.77
N PHE A 128 -3.72 -10.52 -0.23
CA PHE A 128 -3.51 -11.82 -0.86
C PHE A 128 -4.86 -12.47 -1.17
N ASP A 129 -5.05 -12.93 -2.41
CA ASP A 129 -6.28 -13.58 -2.85
C ASP A 129 -6.08 -15.10 -2.75
N LEU A 130 -6.99 -15.81 -2.04
CA LEU A 130 -6.94 -17.23 -1.84
C LEU A 130 -7.60 -18.00 -2.99
N GLU A 131 -7.26 -19.28 -3.15
CA GLU A 131 -7.79 -20.15 -4.21
C GLU A 131 -9.31 -20.36 -4.08
N ASP A 132 -9.85 -20.29 -2.86
CA ASP A 132 -11.29 -20.40 -2.60
C ASP A 132 -12.08 -19.11 -2.93
N GLY A 133 -11.40 -18.09 -3.44
CA GLY A 133 -11.98 -16.80 -3.80
C GLY A 133 -12.17 -15.85 -2.62
N THR A 134 -11.80 -16.23 -1.41
CA THR A 134 -11.71 -15.28 -0.30
C THR A 134 -10.42 -14.48 -0.37
N ILE A 135 -10.39 -13.34 0.30
CA ILE A 135 -9.21 -12.46 0.32
C ILE A 135 -8.67 -12.32 1.74
N LEU A 136 -7.36 -12.32 1.87
CA LEU A 136 -6.66 -11.92 3.08
C LEU A 136 -6.27 -10.44 2.92
N LEU A 137 -6.95 -9.59 3.66
CA LEU A 137 -6.82 -8.13 3.58
C LEU A 137 -6.15 -7.59 4.84
N PRO A 138 -4.87 -7.18 4.77
CA PRO A 138 -4.23 -6.49 5.87
C PRO A 138 -4.93 -5.15 6.13
N ILE A 139 -5.09 -4.80 7.39
CA ILE A 139 -5.59 -3.49 7.83
C ILE A 139 -4.76 -2.95 8.98
N SER A 140 -4.65 -1.64 9.07
CA SER A 140 -4.23 -0.98 10.30
C SER A 140 -5.45 -0.38 11.00
N PHE A 141 -5.47 -0.43 12.32
CA PHE A 141 -6.55 0.14 13.10
C PHE A 141 -6.02 0.72 14.42
N ARG A 142 -6.74 1.69 14.96
CA ARG A 142 -6.37 2.34 16.22
C ARG A 142 -7.57 2.33 17.17
N PRO A 143 -7.60 1.42 18.18
CA PRO A 143 -8.60 1.47 19.23
C PRO A 143 -8.48 2.78 20.03
N PRO A 144 -9.57 3.27 20.65
CA PRO A 144 -9.54 4.48 21.46
C PRO A 144 -8.46 4.43 22.55
N GLY A 145 -7.66 5.50 22.65
CA GLY A 145 -6.59 5.61 23.65
C GLY A 145 -5.40 4.67 23.49
N LYS A 146 -5.28 3.94 22.37
CA LYS A 146 -4.19 3.00 22.10
C LYS A 146 -3.35 3.43 20.90
N ASN A 147 -2.17 2.84 20.78
CA ASN A 147 -1.35 2.91 19.55
C ASN A 147 -2.02 2.12 18.42
N SER A 148 -1.63 2.46 17.19
CA SER A 148 -2.09 1.73 16.00
C SER A 148 -1.56 0.29 16.00
N ARG A 149 -2.43 -0.61 15.60
CA ARG A 149 -2.21 -2.05 15.45
C ARG A 149 -2.44 -2.47 14.02
N VAL A 150 -2.02 -3.65 13.69
CA VAL A 150 -2.29 -4.27 12.39
C VAL A 150 -2.82 -5.68 12.58
N THR A 151 -3.68 -6.09 11.66
CA THR A 151 -4.19 -7.46 11.56
C THR A 151 -4.48 -7.80 10.12
N VAL A 152 -4.72 -9.06 9.83
CA VAL A 152 -5.20 -9.53 8.53
C VAL A 152 -6.64 -9.98 8.68
N CYS A 153 -7.55 -9.37 7.91
CA CYS A 153 -8.94 -9.80 7.80
C CYS A 153 -9.10 -10.84 6.70
N ARG A 154 -9.82 -11.92 6.97
CA ARG A 154 -10.38 -12.77 5.93
C ARG A 154 -11.72 -12.19 5.52
N CYS A 155 -11.89 -11.95 4.22
CA CYS A 155 -13.12 -11.41 3.66
C CYS A 155 -13.59 -12.28 2.50
N SER A 156 -14.92 -12.44 2.34
CA SER A 156 -15.49 -12.97 1.10
C SER A 156 -15.55 -11.85 0.05
N PHE A 157 -15.44 -12.26 -1.21
CA PHE A 157 -15.62 -11.37 -2.35
C PHE A 157 -16.36 -12.12 -3.47
N ASN A 158 -17.50 -11.61 -3.88
CA ASN A 158 -18.38 -12.22 -4.89
C ASN A 158 -18.33 -11.51 -6.25
N GLY A 159 -17.28 -10.74 -6.53
CA GLY A 159 -17.15 -9.91 -7.74
C GLY A 159 -17.83 -8.55 -7.64
N LYS A 160 -18.59 -8.28 -6.58
CA LYS A 160 -19.32 -7.01 -6.38
C LYS A 160 -19.14 -6.43 -4.98
N SER A 161 -19.14 -7.27 -3.95
CA SER A 161 -19.11 -6.87 -2.54
C SER A 161 -18.01 -7.59 -1.79
N VAL A 162 -17.32 -6.85 -0.92
CA VAL A 162 -16.37 -7.38 0.06
C VAL A 162 -17.06 -7.42 1.41
N GLU A 163 -17.04 -8.58 2.07
CA GLU A 163 -17.67 -8.78 3.38
C GLU A 163 -16.68 -9.39 4.35
N TYR A 164 -16.57 -8.78 5.53
CA TYR A 164 -15.75 -9.28 6.62
C TYR A 164 -16.25 -10.64 7.12
N GLN A 165 -15.35 -11.57 7.36
CA GLN A 165 -15.65 -12.88 7.98
C GLN A 165 -15.02 -13.00 9.37
N ASN A 166 -13.72 -12.84 9.46
CA ASN A 166 -12.94 -12.85 10.71
C ASN A 166 -11.62 -12.11 10.50
N HIS A 167 -10.84 -11.98 11.56
CA HIS A 167 -9.45 -11.51 11.51
C HIS A 167 -8.56 -12.37 12.41
N GLY A 168 -7.26 -12.31 12.13
CA GLY A 168 -6.26 -13.08 12.85
C GLY A 168 -5.60 -12.31 13.99
N THR A 169 -4.33 -12.57 14.23
CA THR A 169 -3.51 -11.93 15.28
C THR A 169 -3.53 -10.42 15.13
N GLU A 170 -3.82 -9.71 16.23
CA GLU A 170 -3.62 -8.28 16.32
C GLU A 170 -2.20 -8.00 16.80
N LEU A 171 -1.35 -7.57 15.88
CA LEU A 171 0.02 -7.20 16.20
C LEU A 171 0.07 -5.76 16.72
N GLU A 172 0.78 -5.55 17.80
CA GLU A 172 0.95 -4.25 18.43
C GLU A 172 2.41 -3.98 18.77
N LEU A 173 2.74 -2.71 18.92
CA LEU A 173 4.03 -2.26 19.41
C LEU A 173 3.76 -1.17 20.44
N ASN A 174 4.17 -1.44 21.68
CA ASN A 174 4.00 -0.53 22.81
C ASN A 174 5.31 0.26 23.01
N ASP A 175 5.50 1.28 22.19
CA ASP A 175 6.61 2.23 22.28
C ASP A 175 6.10 3.68 22.15
N GLU A 176 6.99 4.65 22.10
CA GLU A 176 6.65 6.07 21.95
C GLU A 176 6.21 6.47 20.54
N THR A 177 6.14 5.54 19.58
CA THR A 177 5.66 5.80 18.22
C THR A 177 4.13 5.73 18.14
N ARG A 178 3.58 6.03 16.96
CA ARG A 178 2.15 5.84 16.70
C ARG A 178 1.72 4.37 16.66
N GLY A 179 2.67 3.42 16.77
CA GLY A 179 2.46 1.99 16.63
C GLY A 179 2.68 1.50 15.20
N LEU A 180 1.97 0.44 14.83
CA LEU A 180 2.10 -0.24 13.55
C LEU A 180 1.10 0.28 12.51
N GLY A 181 1.48 0.30 11.24
CA GLY A 181 0.63 0.75 10.13
C GLY A 181 1.02 0.12 8.80
N GLU A 182 0.37 0.52 7.73
CA GLU A 182 0.61 0.15 6.33
C GLU A 182 1.38 -1.17 6.15
N THR A 183 0.64 -2.27 6.09
CA THR A 183 1.18 -3.62 5.98
C THR A 183 1.00 -4.18 4.58
N SER A 184 1.86 -5.09 4.18
CA SER A 184 1.73 -5.81 2.91
C SER A 184 1.94 -7.29 3.10
N LEU A 185 1.05 -8.07 2.50
CA LEU A 185 0.99 -9.52 2.63
C LEU A 185 1.36 -10.19 1.30
N THR A 186 2.16 -11.24 1.38
CA THR A 186 2.42 -12.15 0.26
C THR A 186 2.52 -13.58 0.75
N ARG A 187 2.55 -14.54 -0.20
CA ARG A 187 2.81 -15.95 0.05
C ARG A 187 3.96 -16.43 -0.82
N PHE A 188 4.90 -17.12 -0.21
CA PHE A 188 6.04 -17.71 -0.92
C PHE A 188 6.41 -19.04 -0.27
N ASN A 189 6.62 -20.09 -1.09
CA ASN A 189 6.96 -21.45 -0.63
C ASN A 189 6.04 -22.01 0.47
N GLY A 190 4.74 -21.72 0.38
CA GLY A 190 3.74 -22.25 1.32
C GLY A 190 3.53 -21.41 2.59
N GLU A 191 4.39 -20.45 2.89
CA GLU A 191 4.28 -19.55 4.04
C GLU A 191 3.87 -18.14 3.62
N TYR A 192 3.23 -17.41 4.54
CA TYR A 192 2.84 -16.02 4.36
C TYR A 192 3.84 -15.10 5.05
N PHE A 193 4.16 -13.99 4.40
CA PHE A 193 5.10 -12.97 4.88
C PHE A 193 4.39 -11.62 4.92
N MET A 194 4.56 -10.92 6.01
CA MET A 194 3.98 -9.58 6.19
C MET A 194 5.07 -8.58 6.56
N THR A 195 5.19 -7.50 5.77
CA THR A 195 6.01 -6.34 6.10
C THR A 195 5.13 -5.25 6.71
N ILE A 196 5.65 -4.51 7.69
CA ILE A 196 4.87 -3.61 8.54
C ILE A 196 5.63 -2.31 8.72
N ARG A 197 4.96 -1.20 8.46
CA ARG A 197 5.49 0.14 8.71
C ARG A 197 5.42 0.51 10.20
N ASN A 198 6.44 1.24 10.66
CA ASN A 198 6.41 2.01 11.89
C ASN A 198 7.17 3.33 11.69
N ASP A 199 7.03 4.27 12.59
CA ASP A 199 7.62 5.61 12.45
C ASP A 199 9.15 5.64 12.57
N LYS A 200 9.76 4.66 13.23
CA LYS A 200 11.21 4.59 13.48
C LYS A 200 11.93 3.53 12.64
N LYS A 201 11.27 2.38 12.43
CA LYS A 201 11.81 1.27 11.63
C LYS A 201 10.67 0.40 11.06
N GLY A 202 10.93 -0.31 9.97
CA GLY A 202 10.02 -1.33 9.47
C GLY A 202 10.19 -2.66 10.20
N PHE A 203 9.14 -3.48 10.16
CA PHE A 203 9.13 -4.81 10.75
C PHE A 203 8.69 -5.87 9.73
N VAL A 204 9.01 -7.12 10.05
CA VAL A 204 8.59 -8.29 9.27
C VAL A 204 8.12 -9.38 10.21
N THR A 205 7.21 -10.21 9.72
CA THR A 205 6.76 -11.43 10.39
C THR A 205 6.30 -12.45 9.36
N ARG A 206 6.06 -13.68 9.77
CA ARG A 206 5.54 -14.75 8.93
C ARG A 206 4.40 -15.51 9.60
N SER A 207 3.67 -16.28 8.80
CA SER A 207 2.52 -17.07 9.21
C SER A 207 2.38 -18.29 8.32
N LYS A 208 1.82 -19.38 8.85
CA LYS A 208 1.48 -20.58 8.07
C LYS A 208 0.12 -20.50 7.40
N ASP A 209 -0.80 -19.70 7.93
CA ASP A 209 -2.19 -19.61 7.46
C ASP A 209 -2.60 -18.23 6.94
N GLY A 210 -1.71 -17.22 7.08
CA GLY A 210 -1.96 -15.84 6.68
C GLY A 210 -2.84 -15.03 7.63
N LEU A 211 -3.25 -15.62 8.76
CA LEU A 211 -4.05 -14.98 9.81
C LEU A 211 -3.30 -14.92 11.15
N HIS A 212 -2.63 -16.01 11.54
CA HIS A 212 -1.92 -16.10 12.81
C HIS A 212 -0.41 -15.90 12.58
N PHE A 213 0.07 -14.70 12.93
CA PHE A 213 1.45 -14.28 12.69
C PHE A 213 2.32 -14.48 13.93
N GLU A 214 3.59 -14.84 13.68
CA GLU A 214 4.65 -14.89 14.70
C GLU A 214 4.95 -13.49 15.24
N GLN A 215 5.80 -13.40 16.25
CA GLN A 215 6.29 -12.12 16.79
C GLN A 215 7.00 -11.32 15.68
N ILE A 216 6.75 -10.02 15.62
CA ILE A 216 7.41 -9.12 14.67
C ILE A 216 8.89 -8.96 15.01
N GLN A 217 9.72 -8.87 13.99
CA GLN A 217 11.13 -8.51 14.13
C GLN A 217 11.47 -7.29 13.24
N PRO A 218 12.41 -6.43 13.66
CA PRO A 218 12.83 -5.30 12.83
C PRO A 218 13.53 -5.80 11.56
N TRP A 219 13.34 -5.07 10.47
CA TRP A 219 14.10 -5.31 9.25
C TRP A 219 15.59 -5.01 9.44
N THR A 220 16.42 -5.99 9.11
CA THR A 220 17.88 -5.87 9.04
C THR A 220 18.39 -6.39 7.70
N PHE A 221 19.59 -5.99 7.35
CA PHE A 221 20.37 -6.70 6.34
C PHE A 221 20.92 -8.02 6.91
N ASP A 222 21.41 -8.88 6.02
CA ASP A 222 22.02 -10.18 6.36
C ASP A 222 23.34 -10.07 7.17
N ASP A 223 23.94 -8.88 7.21
CA ASP A 223 25.07 -8.55 8.09
C ASP A 223 24.65 -8.07 9.50
N GLY A 224 23.35 -8.06 9.80
CA GLY A 224 22.78 -7.64 11.07
C GLY A 224 22.57 -6.13 11.24
N ILE A 225 22.99 -5.31 10.28
CA ILE A 225 22.78 -3.86 10.32
C ILE A 225 21.32 -3.54 10.04
N GLU A 226 20.75 -2.57 10.77
CA GLU A 226 19.37 -2.09 10.55
C GLU A 226 19.17 -1.68 9.08
N LEU A 227 18.06 -2.10 8.47
CA LEU A 227 17.74 -1.75 7.09
C LEU A 227 17.56 -0.24 6.88
N GLY A 228 17.16 0.49 7.92
CA GLY A 228 16.96 1.94 7.86
C GLY A 228 15.67 2.38 7.20
N ASN A 229 14.77 1.44 6.88
CA ASN A 229 13.43 1.73 6.38
C ASN A 229 12.52 2.21 7.52
N TYR A 230 11.79 3.29 7.33
CA TYR A 230 10.92 3.85 8.36
C TYR A 230 9.89 4.80 7.76
N ASN A 231 8.77 4.96 8.45
CA ASN A 231 7.74 5.97 8.19
C ASN A 231 7.24 6.03 6.73
N THR A 232 7.28 4.87 6.05
CA THR A 232 6.74 4.63 4.73
C THR A 232 6.38 3.16 4.58
N GLN A 233 5.48 2.85 3.64
CA GLN A 233 5.13 1.47 3.33
C GLN A 233 6.31 0.72 2.69
N GLN A 234 6.26 -0.60 2.80
CA GLN A 234 7.10 -1.52 2.04
C GLN A 234 6.19 -2.53 1.36
N HIS A 235 6.60 -3.05 0.22
CA HIS A 235 5.78 -3.98 -0.55
C HIS A 235 6.62 -5.15 -1.08
N TRP A 236 5.92 -6.23 -1.40
CA TRP A 236 6.51 -7.46 -1.88
C TRP A 236 6.46 -7.55 -3.41
N VAL A 237 7.57 -7.97 -4.00
CA VAL A 237 7.59 -8.60 -5.32
C VAL A 237 7.89 -10.08 -5.11
N THR A 238 6.97 -10.93 -5.57
CA THR A 238 7.04 -12.38 -5.38
C THR A 238 7.27 -13.06 -6.70
N HIS A 239 8.43 -13.67 -6.84
CA HIS A 239 8.81 -14.46 -8.01
C HIS A 239 9.01 -15.92 -7.60
N SER A 240 8.76 -16.88 -8.51
CA SER A 240 8.93 -18.30 -8.21
C SER A 240 10.35 -18.70 -7.77
N GLU A 241 11.35 -17.86 -8.06
CA GLU A 241 12.76 -18.09 -7.67
C GLU A 241 13.19 -17.28 -6.44
N GLY A 242 12.32 -16.42 -5.88
CA GLY A 242 12.69 -15.60 -4.74
C GLY A 242 11.65 -14.59 -4.30
N LEU A 243 11.76 -14.16 -3.07
CA LEU A 243 10.97 -13.10 -2.47
C LEU A 243 11.80 -11.82 -2.39
N PHE A 244 11.23 -10.69 -2.82
CA PHE A 244 11.91 -9.40 -2.84
C PHE A 244 11.09 -8.36 -2.10
N LEU A 245 11.78 -7.47 -1.38
CA LEU A 245 11.20 -6.30 -0.72
C LEU A 245 11.45 -5.07 -1.58
N ILE A 246 10.41 -4.24 -1.75
CA ILE A 246 10.51 -2.89 -2.31
C ILE A 246 10.38 -1.90 -1.16
N TYR A 247 11.33 -0.98 -1.02
CA TYR A 247 11.41 -0.08 0.13
C TYR A 247 12.22 1.18 -0.14
N THR A 248 12.11 2.15 0.76
CA THR A 248 13.02 3.29 0.86
C THR A 248 13.72 3.25 2.21
N ARG A 249 14.90 3.81 2.34
CA ARG A 249 15.69 3.79 3.57
C ARG A 249 16.58 5.02 3.73
N ARG A 250 16.98 5.30 4.97
CA ARG A 250 18.08 6.22 5.28
C ARG A 250 19.44 5.57 5.02
N GLY A 251 20.51 6.38 5.08
CA GLY A 251 21.87 5.90 4.88
C GLY A 251 22.17 5.49 3.44
N ALA A 252 21.61 6.23 2.47
CA ALA A 252 21.79 6.04 1.04
C ALA A 252 22.18 7.36 0.33
N ASP A 253 22.98 8.20 1.01
CA ASP A 253 23.39 9.54 0.56
C ASP A 253 22.17 10.42 0.19
N ASN A 254 21.11 10.31 0.97
CA ASN A 254 19.79 10.87 0.69
C ASN A 254 19.23 11.73 1.86
N ASP A 255 20.09 12.29 2.70
CA ASP A 255 19.68 13.11 3.85
C ASP A 255 18.93 14.40 3.46
N HIS A 256 19.12 14.87 2.22
CA HIS A 256 18.38 15.98 1.64
C HIS A 256 16.96 15.62 1.19
N VAL A 257 16.63 14.33 1.09
CA VAL A 257 15.31 13.83 0.73
C VAL A 257 14.43 13.71 1.98
N PHE A 258 13.31 14.40 2.00
CA PHE A 258 12.40 14.37 3.15
C PHE A 258 11.95 12.95 3.51
N ARG A 259 12.19 12.56 4.78
CA ARG A 259 11.94 11.20 5.30
C ARG A 259 12.70 10.09 4.57
N HIS A 260 13.78 10.40 3.86
CA HIS A 260 14.58 9.45 3.07
C HIS A 260 13.73 8.57 2.13
N ARG A 261 12.62 9.14 1.59
CA ARG A 261 11.66 8.39 0.76
C ARG A 261 12.05 8.36 -0.73
N ALA A 262 13.33 8.43 -1.02
CA ALA A 262 13.99 8.12 -2.30
C ALA A 262 15.48 7.90 -1.99
N PRO A 263 16.18 7.06 -2.77
CA PRO A 263 15.72 6.22 -3.89
C PRO A 263 14.72 5.14 -3.47
N LEU A 264 14.01 4.55 -4.44
CA LEU A 264 13.23 3.33 -4.23
C LEU A 264 14.12 2.12 -4.55
N PHE A 265 14.28 1.24 -3.58
CA PHE A 265 15.12 0.06 -3.68
C PHE A 265 14.31 -1.22 -3.87
N MET A 266 14.96 -2.23 -4.43
CA MET A 266 14.55 -3.62 -4.42
C MET A 266 15.71 -4.47 -3.93
N ALA A 267 15.44 -5.44 -3.05
CA ALA A 267 16.42 -6.43 -2.64
C ALA A 267 15.77 -7.77 -2.34
N ARG A 268 16.52 -8.85 -2.50
CA ARG A 268 16.09 -10.20 -2.15
C ARG A 268 16.03 -10.38 -0.64
N VAL A 269 15.04 -11.15 -0.18
CA VAL A 269 14.85 -11.50 1.22
C VAL A 269 15.23 -12.97 1.44
N ASP A 270 16.03 -13.24 2.46
CA ASP A 270 16.18 -14.59 3.00
C ASP A 270 14.95 -14.90 3.85
N THR A 271 14.11 -15.81 3.38
CA THR A 271 12.85 -16.17 4.03
C THR A 271 13.02 -17.02 5.29
N LYS A 272 14.21 -17.56 5.55
CA LYS A 272 14.50 -18.31 6.79
C LYS A 272 14.83 -17.36 7.93
N THR A 273 15.71 -16.37 7.67
CA THR A 273 16.17 -15.40 8.67
C THR A 273 15.32 -14.14 8.70
N LEU A 274 14.46 -13.89 7.66
CA LEU A 274 13.67 -12.68 7.44
C LEU A 274 14.57 -11.42 7.34
N GLN A 275 15.70 -11.54 6.67
CA GLN A 275 16.67 -10.47 6.45
C GLN A 275 16.77 -10.12 4.96
N VAL A 276 17.11 -8.87 4.68
CA VAL A 276 17.39 -8.39 3.32
C VAL A 276 18.83 -8.75 2.96
N ILE A 277 19.03 -9.42 1.85
CA ILE A 277 20.36 -9.77 1.35
C ILE A 277 20.98 -8.52 0.73
N ARG A 278 21.91 -7.87 1.45
CA ARG A 278 22.52 -6.56 1.09
C ARG A 278 23.12 -6.56 -0.32
N GLY A 279 23.83 -7.62 -0.67
CA GLY A 279 24.50 -7.74 -1.96
C GLY A 279 23.54 -7.80 -3.17
N THR A 280 22.23 -7.82 -2.94
CA THR A 280 21.18 -7.85 -3.98
C THR A 280 20.40 -6.54 -4.07
N GLU A 281 20.77 -5.53 -3.28
CA GLU A 281 20.07 -4.25 -3.29
C GLU A 281 20.34 -3.50 -4.60
N GLU A 282 19.27 -3.10 -5.29
CA GLU A 282 19.31 -2.32 -6.52
C GLU A 282 18.35 -1.14 -6.44
N ILE A 283 18.67 -0.05 -7.11
CA ILE A 283 17.80 1.12 -7.23
C ILE A 283 16.82 0.89 -8.38
N LEU A 284 15.54 0.87 -8.10
CA LEU A 284 14.47 0.83 -9.11
C LEU A 284 14.11 2.23 -9.63
N VAL A 285 14.05 3.22 -8.73
CA VAL A 285 13.78 4.60 -9.08
C VAL A 285 14.79 5.47 -8.33
N PRO A 286 15.61 6.25 -9.04
CA PRO A 286 16.61 7.11 -8.44
C PRO A 286 15.95 8.24 -7.64
N GLU A 287 16.69 8.84 -6.72
CA GLU A 287 16.29 10.09 -6.10
C GLU A 287 16.56 11.27 -7.06
N ARG A 288 15.72 12.29 -6.98
CA ARG A 288 15.88 13.58 -7.67
C ARG A 288 15.50 14.75 -6.75
N GLY A 289 15.59 14.53 -5.42
CA GLY A 289 15.30 15.51 -4.36
C GLY A 289 13.90 15.44 -3.81
N ALA A 290 12.86 15.21 -4.60
CA ALA A 290 11.52 14.98 -4.08
C ALA A 290 11.43 13.62 -3.38
N ARG A 291 10.63 13.56 -2.32
CA ARG A 291 10.23 12.27 -1.76
C ARG A 291 9.31 11.54 -2.72
N LEU A 292 9.42 10.22 -2.77
CA LEU A 292 8.49 9.38 -3.51
C LEU A 292 7.19 9.18 -2.72
N GLY A 293 6.08 9.15 -3.44
CA GLY A 293 4.75 8.85 -2.92
C GLY A 293 4.59 7.38 -2.52
N ASN A 294 3.37 6.99 -2.22
CA ASN A 294 3.02 5.59 -2.10
C ASN A 294 3.11 4.94 -3.49
N PHE A 295 3.62 3.71 -3.54
CA PHE A 295 3.89 3.02 -4.79
C PHE A 295 3.06 1.75 -4.92
N GLY A 296 2.79 1.34 -6.15
CA GLY A 296 2.06 0.13 -6.49
C GLY A 296 2.93 -0.88 -7.22
N ILE A 297 2.56 -2.16 -7.09
CA ILE A 297 3.24 -3.28 -7.76
C ILE A 297 2.21 -4.13 -8.48
N THR A 298 2.52 -4.54 -9.72
CA THR A 298 1.68 -5.45 -10.48
C THR A 298 2.52 -6.31 -11.41
N ASP A 299 2.21 -7.60 -11.47
CA ASP A 299 2.74 -8.48 -12.51
C ASP A 299 1.99 -8.21 -13.82
N ILE A 300 2.72 -7.91 -14.87
CA ILE A 300 2.16 -7.69 -16.21
C ILE A 300 2.04 -9.01 -16.95
N ASN A 301 3.04 -9.86 -16.77
CA ASN A 301 3.10 -11.22 -17.29
C ASN A 301 4.20 -12.00 -16.57
N LYS A 302 4.42 -13.25 -16.97
CA LYS A 302 5.45 -14.12 -16.38
C LYS A 302 6.88 -13.57 -16.43
N ASN A 303 7.16 -12.64 -17.33
CA ASN A 303 8.51 -12.12 -17.56
C ASN A 303 8.69 -10.67 -17.08
N GLU A 304 7.63 -10.00 -16.65
CA GLU A 304 7.71 -8.58 -16.30
C GLU A 304 6.77 -8.21 -15.16
N THR A 305 7.34 -7.54 -14.14
CA THR A 305 6.63 -6.91 -13.02
C THR A 305 6.88 -5.41 -13.05
N TRP A 306 5.83 -4.60 -12.84
CA TRP A 306 5.94 -3.15 -12.79
C TRP A 306 5.80 -2.63 -11.37
N VAL A 307 6.63 -1.62 -11.05
CA VAL A 307 6.52 -0.81 -9.87
C VAL A 307 6.21 0.62 -10.29
N THR A 308 5.11 1.18 -9.83
CA THR A 308 4.67 2.54 -10.18
C THR A 308 4.75 3.45 -8.98
N VAL A 309 5.36 4.63 -9.13
CA VAL A 309 5.50 5.62 -8.05
C VAL A 309 5.55 7.02 -8.62
N ALA A 310 4.98 7.99 -7.90
CA ALA A 310 5.05 9.41 -8.25
C ALA A 310 6.01 10.16 -7.33
N GLU A 311 6.65 11.18 -7.85
CA GLU A 311 7.30 12.20 -7.02
C GLU A 311 6.24 12.98 -6.26
N TRP A 312 6.42 13.10 -4.97
CA TRP A 312 5.64 13.99 -4.13
C TRP A 312 6.48 15.23 -3.86
N MET A 313 6.16 16.34 -4.54
CA MET A 313 6.92 17.58 -4.59
C MET A 313 6.98 18.30 -3.22
N GLN A 314 7.48 17.60 -2.21
CA GLN A 314 7.70 18.09 -0.86
C GLN A 314 9.08 17.72 -0.33
N PRO A 315 9.73 18.66 0.41
CA PRO A 315 9.30 20.05 0.63
C PRO A 315 9.32 20.90 -0.64
N ARG A 316 8.72 22.08 -0.63
CA ARG A 316 8.81 23.02 -1.78
C ARG A 316 10.27 23.36 -2.06
N GLY A 317 10.62 23.52 -3.34
CA GLY A 317 11.98 23.84 -3.78
C GLY A 317 12.85 22.63 -4.07
N VAL A 318 12.27 21.42 -4.10
CA VAL A 318 13.00 20.17 -4.49
C VAL A 318 13.32 20.12 -5.99
N GLU A 319 12.69 20.97 -6.79
CA GLU A 319 12.92 21.13 -8.23
C GLU A 319 14.40 21.44 -8.54
N LYS A 320 15.10 22.08 -7.62
CA LYS A 320 16.55 22.37 -7.74
C LYS A 320 17.42 21.12 -7.84
N TYR A 321 16.92 19.96 -7.42
CA TYR A 321 17.60 18.66 -7.54
C TYR A 321 17.18 17.86 -8.77
N GLY A 322 16.25 18.40 -9.57
CA GLY A 322 15.79 17.77 -10.83
C GLY A 322 14.42 17.12 -10.78
N SER A 323 13.69 17.20 -9.64
CA SER A 323 12.30 16.75 -9.53
C SER A 323 11.35 17.64 -10.33
N ASP A 324 10.34 17.03 -10.93
CA ASP A 324 9.33 17.73 -11.77
C ASP A 324 7.91 17.19 -11.59
N GLY A 325 7.67 16.34 -10.57
CA GLY A 325 6.39 15.70 -10.33
C GLY A 325 6.14 14.48 -11.23
N SER A 326 7.17 13.90 -11.79
CA SER A 326 7.08 12.72 -12.65
C SER A 326 6.44 11.52 -11.96
N VAL A 327 5.73 10.73 -12.77
CA VAL A 327 5.26 9.38 -12.41
C VAL A 327 6.13 8.35 -13.11
N PHE A 328 6.80 7.52 -12.32
CA PHE A 328 7.70 6.48 -12.80
C PHE A 328 6.99 5.14 -12.93
N VAL A 329 7.38 4.38 -13.94
CA VAL A 329 7.06 2.96 -14.10
C VAL A 329 8.39 2.20 -14.23
N ALA A 330 8.87 1.67 -13.11
CA ALA A 330 10.04 0.79 -13.11
C ALA A 330 9.61 -0.59 -13.57
N LYS A 331 10.28 -1.12 -14.63
CA LYS A 331 9.96 -2.40 -15.24
C LYS A 331 11.01 -3.44 -14.83
N ILE A 332 10.64 -4.34 -13.95
CA ILE A 332 11.48 -5.48 -13.56
C ILE A 332 11.30 -6.57 -14.62
N ARG A 333 12.36 -6.86 -15.36
CA ARG A 333 12.38 -7.92 -16.37
C ARG A 333 13.07 -9.15 -15.82
N TRP A 334 12.35 -10.26 -15.78
CA TRP A 334 12.84 -11.51 -15.25
C TRP A 334 13.59 -12.31 -16.31
N THR A 335 14.76 -12.83 -15.95
CA THR A 335 15.54 -13.74 -16.81
C THR A 335 14.91 -15.14 -16.91
N LYS A 336 14.11 -15.52 -15.90
CA LYS A 336 13.30 -16.74 -15.88
C LYS A 336 11.83 -16.36 -15.67
N PRO A 337 10.89 -17.06 -16.32
CA PRO A 337 9.46 -16.81 -16.13
C PRO A 337 9.03 -17.02 -14.66
N ASN A 338 8.23 -16.09 -14.13
CA ASN A 338 7.59 -16.25 -12.84
C ASN A 338 6.44 -17.25 -12.96
N ARG A 339 6.60 -18.44 -12.37
CA ARG A 339 5.60 -19.52 -12.41
C ARG A 339 4.40 -19.28 -11.48
N LEU A 340 4.43 -18.24 -10.64
CA LEU A 340 3.32 -17.83 -9.79
C LEU A 340 2.31 -16.93 -10.50
N VAL A 341 2.68 -16.43 -11.69
CA VAL A 341 1.81 -15.61 -12.55
C VAL A 341 1.16 -16.51 -13.59
N ASN A 342 -0.16 -16.50 -13.67
CA ASN A 342 -0.95 -17.30 -14.62
C ASN A 342 -0.98 -16.67 -16.05
#